data_d95c5a4b0edd5aef39afd13b6a353109
#
_entry.id   d95c5a4b0edd5aef39afd13b6a353109
#
_cell.length_a   1.000
_cell.length_b   1.000
_cell.length_c   1.000
_cell.angle_alpha   90.00
_cell.angle_beta   90.00
_cell.angle_gamma   90.00
#
_symmetry.space_group_name_H-M   'P 1'
#
loop_
_entity.id
_entity.type
_entity.pdbx_description
1 polymer ?
#
loop_
_entity_poly.entity_id
_entity_poly.type
_entity_poly.pdbx_seq_one_letter_code
_entity_poly.pdbx_strand_id
1 'polypeptide(L)'
;MADASPEQRQKNWFEENSKKILVLIFLTFLVAATWATEKFLAYRNHSAKMVLFTERRYINLREFQPFLDVVDMPTDKSVRESDSLVKKAYRVRTDANGFILPYNRYPDPDLTLVFLGGSTVACLYVEEENRYPYLVGNLLEKASGKKVTSYNSGVGGNNSLHSLDILLNKLIPLKPDVVVMMHDINDLVSLIYDRTYWSHNPSRGPIIDYQLYKDLTGMKAISTLARDTYIPNLHLAFRSLCKKIFGKQAGEPEDEFAQVRGRKIVFDAARILDEFQMNLQTFINICRARRITPVLMTQFNRIKSDPDDKIRQSLKGFESGSQISAQEFKEIYDKFNEATVQVGRRNGVLVIDLARLIPQEAKYLYDVVHVNTAGSRLAAQIISEQLLPLAKSKN
;
A
#
# COMPACT_ATOMS: atom_id res chain seq x y z
N MET A 1 -82.05 27.36 42.51
CA MET A 1 -80.82 27.70 41.79
C MET A 1 -80.01 26.44 41.74
N ALA A 2 -79.99 25.80 40.61
CA ALA A 2 -79.28 24.54 40.41
C ALA A 2 -77.81 24.86 40.03
N ASP A 3 -76.90 24.34 40.83
CA ASP A 3 -75.45 24.38 40.58
C ASP A 3 -75.19 23.48 39.37
N ALA A 4 -74.65 24.10 38.30
CA ALA A 4 -74.19 23.37 37.13
C ALA A 4 -72.82 22.77 37.47
N SER A 5 -72.79 21.45 37.50
CA SER A 5 -71.53 20.70 37.64
C SER A 5 -70.55 21.02 36.48
N PRO A 6 -69.25 21.19 36.72
CA PRO A 6 -68.35 21.42 35.63
C PRO A 6 -68.23 20.14 34.77
N GLU A 7 -68.58 20.26 33.50
CA GLU A 7 -68.30 19.24 32.47
C GLU A 7 -66.85 18.83 32.54
N GLN A 8 -66.59 17.61 32.99
CA GLN A 8 -65.27 16.99 32.84
C GLN A 8 -65.00 16.80 31.32
N ARG A 9 -64.24 17.67 30.77
CA ARG A 9 -63.80 17.58 29.37
C ARG A 9 -62.95 16.30 29.25
N GLN A 10 -63.51 15.28 28.62
CA GLN A 10 -62.75 14.07 28.31
C GLN A 10 -61.53 14.47 27.45
N LYS A 11 -60.36 14.35 27.99
CA LYS A 11 -59.14 14.59 27.22
C LYS A 11 -59.07 13.63 26.06
N ASN A 12 -58.84 14.20 24.86
CA ASN A 12 -58.63 13.40 23.66
C ASN A 12 -57.39 12.51 23.87
N TRP A 13 -57.35 11.28 23.34
CA TRP A 13 -56.26 10.34 23.41
C TRP A 13 -54.89 10.99 23.07
N PHE A 14 -54.86 11.91 22.12
CA PHE A 14 -53.66 12.69 21.76
C PHE A 14 -53.19 13.61 22.90
N GLU A 15 -54.10 14.20 23.66
CA GLU A 15 -53.72 15.05 24.80
C GLU A 15 -53.14 14.22 25.95
N GLU A 16 -53.71 13.02 26.19
CA GLU A 16 -53.21 12.09 27.22
C GLU A 16 -51.83 11.50 26.88
N ASN A 17 -51.60 11.28 25.59
CA ASN A 17 -50.33 10.68 25.11
C ASN A 17 -49.38 11.69 24.45
N SER A 18 -49.61 12.98 24.59
CA SER A 18 -48.85 14.03 23.91
C SER A 18 -47.33 13.90 24.06
N LYS A 19 -46.85 13.58 25.27
CA LYS A 19 -45.42 13.35 25.53
C LYS A 19 -44.91 12.12 24.80
N LYS A 20 -45.67 11.02 24.75
CA LYS A 20 -45.25 9.80 24.03
C LYS A 20 -45.21 10.02 22.53
N ILE A 21 -46.18 10.77 22.01
CA ILE A 21 -46.28 11.15 20.60
C ILE A 21 -45.07 12.04 20.23
N LEU A 22 -44.77 13.03 21.06
CA LEU A 22 -43.60 13.91 20.85
C LEU A 22 -42.28 13.10 20.83
N VAL A 23 -42.12 12.17 21.76
CA VAL A 23 -40.94 11.27 21.78
C VAL A 23 -40.91 10.41 20.50
N LEU A 24 -42.03 9.86 20.09
CA LEU A 24 -42.13 9.04 18.86
C LEU A 24 -41.74 9.86 17.61
N ILE A 25 -42.31 11.07 17.50
CA ILE A 25 -41.97 12.00 16.40
C ILE A 25 -40.46 12.32 16.42
N PHE A 26 -39.90 12.63 17.59
CA PHE A 26 -38.47 12.91 17.73
C PHE A 26 -37.63 11.73 17.33
N LEU A 27 -37.95 10.52 17.76
CA LEU A 27 -37.20 9.29 17.39
C LEU A 27 -37.32 9.03 15.87
N THR A 28 -38.51 9.20 15.29
CA THR A 28 -38.73 9.03 13.85
C THR A 28 -37.87 10.04 13.07
N PHE A 29 -37.85 11.31 13.51
CA PHE A 29 -37.05 12.34 12.89
C PHE A 29 -35.54 12.00 13.01
N LEU A 30 -35.10 11.52 14.18
CA LEU A 30 -33.70 11.13 14.39
C LEU A 30 -33.27 9.99 13.46
N VAL A 31 -34.11 8.97 13.32
CA VAL A 31 -33.87 7.85 12.39
C VAL A 31 -33.82 8.35 10.94
N ALA A 32 -34.77 9.18 10.53
CA ALA A 32 -34.84 9.76 9.19
C ALA A 32 -33.61 10.63 8.88
N ALA A 33 -33.20 11.47 9.83
CA ALA A 33 -32.02 12.33 9.71
C ALA A 33 -30.73 11.49 9.60
N THR A 34 -30.60 10.45 10.43
CA THR A 34 -29.46 9.52 10.39
C THR A 34 -29.40 8.81 9.03
N TRP A 35 -30.52 8.30 8.55
CA TRP A 35 -30.61 7.64 7.26
C TRP A 35 -30.29 8.59 6.09
N ALA A 36 -30.83 9.81 6.10
CA ALA A 36 -30.56 10.81 5.07
C ALA A 36 -29.07 11.21 5.05
N THR A 37 -28.46 11.39 6.23
CA THR A 37 -27.03 11.70 6.37
C THR A 37 -26.17 10.55 5.84
N GLU A 38 -26.51 9.30 6.19
CA GLU A 38 -25.79 8.12 5.69
C GLU A 38 -25.88 8.03 4.14
N LYS A 39 -27.07 8.26 3.57
CA LYS A 39 -27.25 8.27 2.11
C LYS A 39 -26.50 9.39 1.43
N PHE A 40 -26.46 10.59 2.02
CA PHE A 40 -25.68 11.72 1.51
C PHE A 40 -24.19 11.41 1.54
N LEU A 41 -23.67 10.88 2.65
CA LEU A 41 -22.27 10.49 2.78
C LEU A 41 -21.92 9.33 1.81
N ALA A 42 -22.80 8.35 1.67
CA ALA A 42 -22.63 7.26 0.72
C ALA A 42 -22.59 7.78 -0.72
N TYR A 43 -23.49 8.69 -1.10
CA TYR A 43 -23.50 9.34 -2.41
C TYR A 43 -22.22 10.11 -2.66
N ARG A 44 -21.78 10.94 -1.71
CA ARG A 44 -20.52 11.68 -1.79
C ARG A 44 -19.31 10.77 -1.93
N ASN A 45 -19.27 9.71 -1.15
CA ASN A 45 -18.18 8.73 -1.20
C ASN A 45 -18.29 7.85 -2.46
N HIS A 46 -19.50 7.58 -2.95
CA HIS A 46 -19.75 6.76 -4.14
C HIS A 46 -19.44 7.52 -5.43
N SER A 47 -19.80 8.80 -5.52
CA SER A 47 -19.41 9.64 -6.67
C SER A 47 -17.89 9.81 -6.79
N ALA A 48 -17.15 9.72 -5.67
CA ALA A 48 -15.69 9.62 -5.67
C ALA A 48 -15.19 8.21 -6.01
N LYS A 49 -16.03 7.17 -5.86
CA LYS A 49 -15.68 5.75 -6.12
C LYS A 49 -16.23 5.23 -7.45
N MET A 50 -17.06 6.02 -8.13
CA MET A 50 -17.69 5.56 -9.36
C MET A 50 -16.69 5.66 -10.51
N VAL A 51 -15.95 4.60 -10.73
CA VAL A 51 -15.59 4.07 -12.06
C VAL A 51 -14.91 2.70 -11.94
N LEU A 52 -15.42 1.72 -12.61
CA LEU A 52 -14.84 0.54 -13.27
C LEU A 52 -14.51 -0.73 -12.49
N PHE A 53 -14.44 -0.76 -11.18
CA PHE A 53 -14.41 -2.03 -10.45
C PHE A 53 -15.62 -2.17 -9.53
N THR A 54 -16.78 -2.26 -10.13
CA THR A 54 -18.05 -2.52 -9.44
C THR A 54 -18.20 -3.98 -8.99
N GLU A 55 -17.31 -4.86 -9.43
CA GLU A 55 -17.28 -6.21 -8.91
C GLU A 55 -16.58 -6.21 -7.55
N ARG A 56 -17.35 -6.55 -6.52
CA ARG A 56 -16.84 -6.75 -5.17
C ARG A 56 -15.74 -7.81 -5.23
N ARG A 57 -14.49 -7.40 -5.04
CA ARG A 57 -13.43 -8.35 -4.79
C ARG A 57 -13.66 -8.99 -3.43
N TYR A 58 -13.80 -10.29 -3.40
CA TYR A 58 -13.85 -11.05 -2.15
C TYR A 58 -12.47 -11.23 -1.51
N ILE A 59 -11.41 -10.82 -2.20
CA ILE A 59 -10.03 -10.87 -1.74
C ILE A 59 -9.57 -9.46 -1.44
N ASN A 60 -9.09 -9.22 -0.21
CA ASN A 60 -8.49 -7.96 0.16
C ASN A 60 -7.03 -7.94 -0.32
N LEU A 61 -6.72 -7.03 -1.24
CA LEU A 61 -5.36 -6.79 -1.68
C LEU A 61 -4.71 -5.70 -0.82
N ARG A 62 -3.41 -5.84 -0.58
CA ARG A 62 -2.61 -4.73 -0.06
C ARG A 62 -2.30 -3.77 -1.20
N GLU A 63 -3.19 -2.82 -1.39
CA GLU A 63 -3.12 -1.80 -2.43
C GLU A 63 -3.61 -0.45 -1.92
N PHE A 64 -3.30 0.61 -2.60
CA PHE A 64 -3.91 1.90 -2.32
C PHE A 64 -5.38 1.90 -2.71
N GLN A 65 -6.17 2.63 -1.92
CA GLN A 65 -7.59 2.81 -2.23
C GLN A 65 -7.76 3.58 -3.56
N PRO A 66 -8.80 3.28 -4.34
CA PRO A 66 -9.18 4.08 -5.50
C PRO A 66 -9.46 5.54 -5.11
N PHE A 67 -9.11 6.45 -6.02
CA PHE A 67 -9.34 7.89 -5.88
C PHE A 67 -8.80 8.50 -4.58
N LEU A 68 -7.71 7.95 -4.06
CA LEU A 68 -6.99 8.56 -2.96
C LEU A 68 -6.45 9.92 -3.40
N ASP A 69 -6.59 10.93 -2.57
CA ASP A 69 -5.93 12.22 -2.69
C ASP A 69 -5.58 12.69 -1.29
N VAL A 70 -4.37 12.38 -0.87
CA VAL A 70 -3.87 12.67 0.47
C VAL A 70 -2.50 13.29 0.39
N VAL A 71 -2.13 13.91 1.50
CA VAL A 71 -0.77 14.40 1.72
C VAL A 71 -0.12 13.51 2.76
N ASP A 72 1.01 12.93 2.41
CA ASP A 72 1.87 12.20 3.32
C ASP A 72 3.03 13.09 3.76
N MET A 73 3.39 13.01 5.02
CA MET A 73 4.47 13.82 5.60
C MET A 73 5.44 12.91 6.34
N PRO A 74 6.73 12.95 6.01
CA PRO A 74 7.73 12.18 6.72
C PRO A 74 7.70 12.47 8.22
N THR A 75 7.81 11.43 9.03
CA THR A 75 7.92 11.59 10.48
C THR A 75 9.24 12.26 10.87
N ASP A 76 9.30 12.88 12.05
CA ASP A 76 10.55 13.43 12.57
C ASP A 76 11.64 12.36 12.68
N LYS A 77 11.25 11.12 12.99
CA LYS A 77 12.15 9.97 13.01
C LYS A 77 12.71 9.70 11.62
N SER A 78 11.87 9.57 10.61
CA SER A 78 12.30 9.33 9.22
C SER A 78 13.25 10.40 8.70
N VAL A 79 12.99 11.68 9.04
CA VAL A 79 13.86 12.80 8.65
C VAL A 79 15.22 12.72 9.38
N ARG A 80 15.21 12.40 10.68
CA ARG A 80 16.47 12.27 11.45
C ARG A 80 17.34 11.10 10.99
N GLU A 81 16.70 10.00 10.56
CA GLU A 81 17.37 8.77 10.10
C GLU A 81 17.75 8.81 8.61
N SER A 82 17.51 9.92 7.93
CA SER A 82 17.82 10.12 6.50
C SER A 82 18.75 11.31 6.28
N ASP A 83 19.38 11.40 5.11
CA ASP A 83 20.26 12.51 4.75
C ASP A 83 19.55 13.63 3.98
N SER A 84 18.73 13.28 3.02
CA SER A 84 18.16 14.25 2.06
C SER A 84 16.62 14.25 2.05
N LEU A 85 15.99 13.55 2.99
CA LEU A 85 14.53 13.57 3.12
C LEU A 85 14.08 14.89 3.76
N VAL A 86 13.35 15.69 2.99
CA VAL A 86 12.83 16.96 3.45
C VAL A 86 11.49 16.75 4.14
N LYS A 87 11.31 17.35 5.34
CA LYS A 87 10.02 17.36 6.03
C LYS A 87 9.07 18.33 5.35
N LYS A 88 8.37 17.84 4.35
CA LYS A 88 7.33 18.59 3.62
C LYS A 88 6.16 17.68 3.25
N ALA A 89 5.11 18.28 2.77
CA ALA A 89 3.94 17.60 2.26
C ALA A 89 4.26 16.95 0.90
N TYR A 90 4.13 15.62 0.81
CA TYR A 90 4.20 14.88 -0.44
C TYR A 90 2.80 14.42 -0.82
N ARG A 91 2.34 14.81 -1.99
CA ARG A 91 1.01 14.43 -2.46
C ARG A 91 1.01 12.99 -2.96
N VAL A 92 -0.02 12.24 -2.57
CA VAL A 92 -0.25 10.87 -3.03
C VAL A 92 -1.65 10.79 -3.59
N ARG A 93 -1.74 10.59 -4.91
CA ARG A 93 -3.00 10.40 -5.61
C ARG A 93 -3.04 9.04 -6.28
N THR A 94 -4.24 8.48 -6.38
CA THR A 94 -4.47 7.25 -7.12
C THR A 94 -5.61 7.40 -8.11
N ASP A 95 -5.63 6.53 -9.11
CA ASP A 95 -6.71 6.42 -10.06
C ASP A 95 -7.88 5.56 -9.52
N ALA A 96 -8.84 5.27 -10.40
CA ALA A 96 -9.98 4.40 -10.11
C ALA A 96 -9.58 2.97 -9.69
N ASN A 97 -8.38 2.54 -10.03
CA ASN A 97 -7.86 1.20 -9.78
C ASN A 97 -6.84 1.17 -8.64
N GLY A 98 -6.58 2.31 -7.98
CA GLY A 98 -5.57 2.41 -6.93
C GLY A 98 -4.14 2.43 -7.45
N PHE A 99 -3.89 2.70 -8.73
CA PHE A 99 -2.54 2.96 -9.23
C PHE A 99 -2.09 4.37 -8.88
N ILE A 100 -0.84 4.52 -8.46
CA ILE A 100 -0.28 5.81 -8.07
C ILE A 100 -0.14 6.72 -9.31
N LEU A 101 -0.63 7.92 -9.19
CA LEU A 101 -0.52 8.98 -10.21
C LEU A 101 0.79 9.78 -10.05
N PRO A 102 1.29 10.43 -11.14
CA PRO A 102 0.72 10.46 -12.49
C PRO A 102 1.15 9.28 -13.37
N TYR A 103 0.47 9.10 -14.48
CA TYR A 103 0.89 8.30 -15.63
C TYR A 103 0.17 8.83 -16.88
N ASN A 104 0.73 8.55 -18.08
CA ASN A 104 0.10 8.95 -19.35
C ASN A 104 -1.10 8.04 -19.63
N ARG A 105 -2.26 8.63 -19.92
CA ARG A 105 -3.52 7.93 -20.14
C ARG A 105 -3.85 7.93 -21.61
N TYR A 106 -3.93 6.74 -22.17
CA TYR A 106 -4.39 6.51 -23.54
C TYR A 106 -5.56 5.52 -23.51
N PRO A 107 -6.61 5.74 -24.31
CA PRO A 107 -7.69 4.75 -24.46
C PRO A 107 -7.16 3.41 -25.00
N ASP A 108 -6.19 3.50 -25.92
CA ASP A 108 -5.53 2.36 -26.55
C ASP A 108 -4.01 2.64 -26.59
N PRO A 109 -3.26 2.26 -25.56
CA PRO A 109 -1.82 2.42 -25.53
C PRO A 109 -1.13 1.34 -26.36
N ASP A 110 -0.04 1.71 -27.04
CA ASP A 110 0.80 0.75 -27.75
C ASP A 110 1.58 -0.16 -26.81
N LEU A 111 1.85 0.31 -25.58
CA LEU A 111 2.53 -0.43 -24.53
C LEU A 111 1.93 -0.11 -23.16
N THR A 112 1.50 -1.15 -22.47
CA THR A 112 1.08 -1.10 -21.05
C THR A 112 2.12 -1.74 -20.18
N LEU A 113 2.73 -0.94 -19.31
CA LEU A 113 3.76 -1.33 -18.36
C LEU A 113 3.24 -1.19 -16.93
N VAL A 114 3.51 -2.16 -16.06
CA VAL A 114 3.15 -2.09 -14.63
C VAL A 114 4.36 -2.39 -13.77
N PHE A 115 4.60 -1.53 -12.78
CA PHE A 115 5.60 -1.74 -11.74
C PHE A 115 4.96 -2.30 -10.48
N LEU A 116 5.45 -3.45 -10.01
CA LEU A 116 5.09 -4.13 -8.76
C LEU A 116 6.23 -4.04 -7.76
N GLY A 117 5.91 -3.76 -6.50
CA GLY A 117 6.90 -3.76 -5.41
C GLY A 117 6.42 -3.09 -4.13
N GLY A 118 7.38 -2.82 -3.27
CA GLY A 118 7.19 -2.16 -1.98
C GLY A 118 7.24 -0.63 -2.06
N SER A 119 7.64 -0.01 -0.94
CA SER A 119 7.84 1.44 -0.82
C SER A 119 8.88 1.99 -1.79
N THR A 120 9.88 1.20 -2.14
CA THR A 120 10.93 1.54 -3.09
C THR A 120 10.41 1.72 -4.52
N VAL A 121 9.28 1.06 -4.88
CA VAL A 121 8.55 1.28 -6.15
C VAL A 121 7.54 2.41 -6.00
N ALA A 122 6.85 2.49 -4.87
CA ALA A 122 5.86 3.54 -4.63
C ALA A 122 6.47 4.95 -4.70
N CYS A 123 7.69 5.14 -4.23
CA CYS A 123 8.44 6.41 -4.22
C CYS A 123 7.65 7.58 -3.63
N LEU A 124 6.97 7.38 -2.47
CA LEU A 124 6.02 8.37 -1.94
C LEU A 124 6.69 9.68 -1.54
N TYR A 125 7.94 9.64 -1.05
CA TYR A 125 8.71 10.83 -0.69
C TYR A 125 9.58 11.37 -1.84
N VAL A 126 9.14 11.11 -3.06
CA VAL A 126 9.59 11.78 -4.29
C VAL A 126 8.39 12.50 -4.88
N GLU A 127 8.59 13.71 -5.41
CA GLU A 127 7.53 14.46 -6.08
C GLU A 127 6.87 13.63 -7.19
N GLU A 128 5.55 13.79 -7.36
CA GLU A 128 4.75 12.94 -8.26
C GLU A 128 5.38 12.81 -9.67
N GLU A 129 5.83 13.94 -10.24
CA GLU A 129 6.40 14.02 -11.59
C GLU A 129 7.83 13.45 -11.68
N ASN A 130 8.44 13.16 -10.53
CA ASN A 130 9.79 12.64 -10.44
C ASN A 130 9.84 11.16 -10.02
N ARG A 131 8.70 10.50 -9.78
CA ARG A 131 8.65 9.08 -9.48
C ARG A 131 9.08 8.26 -10.69
N TYR A 132 10.05 7.36 -10.52
CA TYR A 132 10.65 6.65 -11.66
C TYR A 132 9.66 5.83 -12.49
N PRO A 133 8.58 5.19 -11.94
CA PRO A 133 7.61 4.50 -12.79
C PRO A 133 6.93 5.43 -13.81
N TYR A 134 6.62 6.67 -13.41
CA TYR A 134 6.10 7.68 -14.33
C TYR A 134 7.15 8.14 -15.34
N LEU A 135 8.36 8.45 -14.88
CA LEU A 135 9.45 8.90 -15.75
C LEU A 135 9.82 7.86 -16.79
N VAL A 136 9.80 6.57 -16.45
CA VAL A 136 10.06 5.47 -17.39
C VAL A 136 9.03 5.49 -18.52
N GLY A 137 7.76 5.66 -18.23
CA GLY A 137 6.73 5.80 -19.27
C GLY A 137 7.04 6.92 -20.25
N ASN A 138 7.36 8.11 -19.74
CA ASN A 138 7.71 9.28 -20.56
C ASN A 138 8.98 9.08 -21.41
N LEU A 139 10.01 8.47 -20.81
CA LEU A 139 11.27 8.21 -21.50
C LEU A 139 11.10 7.16 -22.62
N LEU A 140 10.36 6.09 -22.34
CA LEU A 140 10.05 5.07 -23.35
C LEU A 140 9.19 5.64 -24.48
N GLU A 141 8.18 6.45 -24.17
CA GLU A 141 7.35 7.12 -25.15
C GLU A 141 8.19 8.00 -26.08
N LYS A 142 9.04 8.85 -25.48
CA LYS A 142 9.94 9.73 -26.23
C LYS A 142 10.93 8.95 -27.13
N ALA A 143 11.47 7.81 -26.61
CA ALA A 143 12.50 7.05 -27.31
C ALA A 143 11.96 6.06 -28.35
N SER A 144 10.72 5.58 -28.18
CA SER A 144 10.08 4.62 -29.10
C SER A 144 9.10 5.26 -30.08
N GLY A 145 8.58 6.46 -29.78
CA GLY A 145 7.50 7.11 -30.53
C GLY A 145 6.12 6.47 -30.32
N LYS A 146 5.98 5.57 -29.33
CA LYS A 146 4.75 4.83 -29.02
C LYS A 146 4.02 5.44 -27.84
N LYS A 147 2.70 5.27 -27.78
CA LYS A 147 1.88 5.63 -26.62
C LYS A 147 2.14 4.64 -25.48
N VAL A 148 2.77 5.09 -24.40
CA VAL A 148 3.14 4.24 -23.26
C VAL A 148 2.34 4.60 -22.01
N THR A 149 1.59 3.65 -21.47
CA THR A 149 0.97 3.78 -20.17
C THR A 149 1.79 2.99 -19.15
N SER A 150 2.36 3.67 -18.17
CA SER A 150 3.23 3.08 -17.15
C SER A 150 2.61 3.24 -15.76
N TYR A 151 2.03 2.16 -15.24
CA TYR A 151 1.37 2.14 -13.94
C TYR A 151 2.34 1.88 -12.80
N ASN A 152 2.18 2.62 -11.71
CA ASN A 152 2.86 2.37 -10.45
C ASN A 152 1.90 1.66 -9.47
N SER A 153 2.15 0.39 -9.18
CA SER A 153 1.42 -0.44 -8.22
C SER A 153 2.24 -0.75 -6.96
N GLY A 154 3.25 0.05 -6.67
CA GLY A 154 4.05 -0.07 -5.46
C GLY A 154 3.25 0.31 -4.21
N VAL A 155 3.45 -0.45 -3.11
CA VAL A 155 2.79 -0.17 -1.82
C VAL A 155 3.78 -0.39 -0.68
N GLY A 156 3.86 0.56 0.24
CA GLY A 156 4.76 0.45 1.40
C GLY A 156 4.57 -0.87 2.16
N GLY A 157 5.68 -1.57 2.44
CA GLY A 157 5.67 -2.83 3.16
C GLY A 157 5.23 -4.07 2.35
N ASN A 158 4.85 -3.95 1.08
CA ASN A 158 4.55 -5.11 0.24
C ASN A 158 5.81 -5.93 -0.03
N ASN A 159 5.69 -7.25 0.12
CA ASN A 159 6.65 -8.27 -0.27
C ASN A 159 6.24 -8.96 -1.59
N SER A 160 7.01 -9.94 -2.05
CA SER A 160 6.77 -10.63 -3.32
C SER A 160 5.43 -11.37 -3.36
N LEU A 161 4.97 -11.95 -2.24
CA LEU A 161 3.66 -12.61 -2.17
C LEU A 161 2.51 -11.62 -2.39
N HIS A 162 2.56 -10.42 -1.79
CA HIS A 162 1.55 -9.38 -2.06
C HIS A 162 1.53 -8.97 -3.53
N SER A 163 2.70 -8.93 -4.19
CA SER A 163 2.77 -8.64 -5.63
C SER A 163 2.19 -9.76 -6.48
N LEU A 164 2.30 -11.02 -6.07
CA LEU A 164 1.60 -12.15 -6.71
C LEU A 164 0.07 -12.02 -6.57
N ASP A 165 -0.41 -11.64 -5.40
CA ASP A 165 -1.85 -11.41 -5.16
C ASP A 165 -2.37 -10.27 -6.06
N ILE A 166 -1.62 -9.17 -6.17
CA ILE A 166 -1.95 -8.05 -7.07
C ILE A 166 -1.90 -8.50 -8.53
N LEU A 167 -0.90 -9.26 -8.94
CA LEU A 167 -0.78 -9.79 -10.30
C LEU A 167 -2.01 -10.61 -10.69
N LEU A 168 -2.38 -11.57 -9.85
CA LEU A 168 -3.50 -12.47 -10.12
C LEU A 168 -4.86 -11.76 -10.13
N ASN A 169 -5.09 -10.86 -9.18
CA ASN A 169 -6.42 -10.33 -8.91
C ASN A 169 -6.67 -8.93 -9.48
N LYS A 170 -5.61 -8.20 -9.89
CA LYS A 170 -5.72 -6.84 -10.43
C LYS A 170 -5.11 -6.72 -11.83
N LEU A 171 -3.92 -7.27 -12.06
CA LEU A 171 -3.20 -7.00 -13.31
C LEU A 171 -3.62 -7.95 -14.44
N ILE A 172 -3.90 -9.21 -14.17
CA ILE A 172 -4.36 -10.14 -15.23
C ILE A 172 -5.60 -9.60 -15.96
N PRO A 173 -6.64 -9.09 -15.28
CA PRO A 173 -7.77 -8.45 -15.97
C PRO A 173 -7.39 -7.20 -16.78
N LEU A 174 -6.36 -6.47 -16.38
CA LEU A 174 -5.84 -5.30 -17.09
C LEU A 174 -5.11 -5.67 -18.38
N LYS A 175 -4.61 -6.92 -18.49
CA LYS A 175 -3.84 -7.44 -19.62
C LYS A 175 -2.62 -6.57 -19.99
N PRO A 176 -1.72 -6.27 -19.03
CA PRO A 176 -0.53 -5.48 -19.33
C PRO A 176 0.41 -6.26 -20.27
N ASP A 177 1.22 -5.55 -21.02
CA ASP A 177 2.22 -6.15 -21.89
C ASP A 177 3.45 -6.59 -21.13
N VAL A 178 3.88 -5.75 -20.21
CA VAL A 178 5.08 -5.96 -19.38
C VAL A 178 4.74 -5.69 -17.93
N VAL A 179 5.17 -6.60 -17.05
CA VAL A 179 5.12 -6.39 -15.61
C VAL A 179 6.54 -6.48 -15.07
N VAL A 180 6.95 -5.43 -14.37
CA VAL A 180 8.27 -5.30 -13.75
C VAL A 180 8.11 -5.48 -12.26
N MET A 181 8.83 -6.42 -11.64
CA MET A 181 8.75 -6.70 -10.21
C MET A 181 10.09 -6.45 -9.51
N MET A 182 10.07 -5.67 -8.42
CA MET A 182 11.22 -5.38 -7.57
C MET A 182 10.90 -5.67 -6.11
N HIS A 183 11.61 -6.64 -5.56
CA HIS A 183 11.53 -7.00 -4.14
C HIS A 183 12.89 -7.39 -3.59
N ASP A 184 13.08 -7.17 -2.28
CA ASP A 184 14.18 -7.63 -1.45
C ASP A 184 13.86 -7.36 0.03
N ILE A 185 14.03 -6.11 0.50
CA ILE A 185 13.97 -5.74 1.93
C ILE A 185 12.72 -6.24 2.67
N ASN A 186 11.55 -6.12 2.05
CA ASN A 186 10.30 -6.51 2.69
C ASN A 186 10.14 -8.03 2.78
N ASP A 187 10.67 -8.76 1.79
CA ASP A 187 10.75 -10.21 1.79
C ASP A 187 11.71 -10.68 2.86
N LEU A 188 12.90 -10.10 2.88
CA LEU A 188 13.91 -10.39 3.89
C LEU A 188 13.38 -10.17 5.31
N VAL A 189 12.76 -9.01 5.57
CA VAL A 189 12.16 -8.70 6.88
C VAL A 189 11.03 -9.67 7.22
N SER A 190 10.13 -9.98 6.29
CA SER A 190 9.05 -10.95 6.53
C SER A 190 9.59 -12.33 6.89
N LEU A 191 10.58 -12.83 6.14
CA LEU A 191 11.13 -14.17 6.34
C LEU A 191 12.05 -14.29 7.55
N ILE A 192 12.77 -13.23 7.93
CA ILE A 192 13.58 -13.23 9.14
C ILE A 192 12.70 -13.17 10.39
N TYR A 193 11.73 -12.25 10.44
CA TYR A 193 10.93 -12.00 11.66
C TYR A 193 9.75 -12.94 11.79
N ASP A 194 8.96 -13.09 10.74
CA ASP A 194 7.74 -13.89 10.75
C ASP A 194 8.01 -15.34 10.31
N ARG A 195 9.19 -15.63 9.77
CA ARG A 195 9.65 -16.94 9.24
C ARG A 195 8.79 -17.51 8.10
N THR A 196 7.86 -16.71 7.59
CA THR A 196 6.93 -17.11 6.53
C THR A 196 6.28 -15.89 5.92
N TYR A 197 5.85 -15.98 4.68
CA TYR A 197 4.98 -14.98 4.06
C TYR A 197 3.54 -15.04 4.59
N TRP A 198 3.12 -16.16 5.17
CA TRP A 198 1.75 -16.45 5.58
C TRP A 198 1.48 -16.09 7.06
N SER A 199 2.14 -15.05 7.54
CA SER A 199 1.97 -14.60 8.92
C SER A 199 0.64 -13.85 9.12
N HIS A 200 0.17 -13.84 10.36
CA HIS A 200 -0.96 -13.00 10.77
C HIS A 200 -0.53 -11.57 11.13
N ASN A 201 0.69 -11.19 10.82
CA ASN A 201 1.20 -9.85 11.08
C ASN A 201 0.49 -8.85 10.16
N PRO A 202 -0.28 -7.85 10.68
CA PRO A 202 -1.02 -6.91 9.86
C PRO A 202 -0.12 -6.02 8.98
N SER A 203 1.16 -5.88 9.36
CA SER A 203 2.13 -5.09 8.59
C SER A 203 2.78 -5.87 7.45
N ARG A 204 2.82 -7.22 7.51
CA ARG A 204 3.57 -8.07 6.58
C ARG A 204 2.80 -9.27 6.04
N GLY A 205 1.69 -9.65 6.67
CA GLY A 205 0.88 -10.79 6.24
C GLY A 205 0.03 -10.49 5.00
N PRO A 206 -0.32 -11.50 4.18
CA PRO A 206 -1.07 -11.33 2.96
C PRO A 206 -2.55 -10.99 3.17
N ILE A 207 -3.12 -11.37 4.29
CA ILE A 207 -4.55 -11.24 4.58
C ILE A 207 -4.73 -10.35 5.79
N ILE A 208 -5.40 -9.23 5.58
CA ILE A 208 -5.83 -8.35 6.65
C ILE A 208 -7.33 -8.56 6.81
N ASP A 209 -7.78 -8.70 8.07
CA ASP A 209 -9.17 -8.57 8.51
C ASP A 209 -10.19 -9.67 8.22
N TYR A 210 -9.80 -10.93 8.24
CA TYR A 210 -10.82 -11.97 8.45
C TYR A 210 -11.22 -12.11 9.94
N GLN A 211 -10.46 -11.48 10.84
CA GLN A 211 -10.63 -11.66 12.29
C GLN A 211 -11.60 -10.66 12.94
N LEU A 212 -11.96 -9.56 12.28
CA LEU A 212 -12.79 -8.51 12.90
C LEU A 212 -14.13 -9.03 13.44
N TYR A 213 -14.68 -10.08 12.83
CA TYR A 213 -15.93 -10.68 13.27
C TYR A 213 -15.74 -11.98 14.07
N LYS A 214 -14.59 -12.65 13.95
CA LYS A 214 -14.34 -13.91 14.67
C LYS A 214 -14.07 -13.69 16.17
N ASP A 215 -13.45 -12.58 16.52
CA ASP A 215 -13.08 -12.26 17.90
C ASP A 215 -14.14 -11.41 18.62
N LEU A 216 -15.20 -11.02 17.90
CA LEU A 216 -16.32 -10.28 18.46
C LEU A 216 -17.42 -11.26 18.89
N THR A 217 -17.68 -11.33 20.16
CA THR A 217 -18.78 -12.12 20.75
C THR A 217 -19.85 -11.25 21.37
N GLY A 218 -21.08 -11.76 21.42
CA GLY A 218 -22.21 -11.12 22.09
C GLY A 218 -22.58 -9.74 21.51
N MET A 219 -22.87 -8.78 22.41
CA MET A 219 -23.34 -7.43 22.05
C MET A 219 -22.35 -6.65 21.18
N LYS A 220 -21.04 -6.90 21.31
CA LYS A 220 -20.03 -6.24 20.47
C LYS A 220 -20.11 -6.68 19.01
N ALA A 221 -20.37 -7.95 18.74
CA ALA A 221 -20.57 -8.45 17.38
C ALA A 221 -21.81 -7.84 16.75
N ILE A 222 -22.92 -7.80 17.48
CA ILE A 222 -24.21 -7.24 17.02
C ILE A 222 -24.06 -5.74 16.74
N SER A 223 -23.44 -4.98 17.67
CA SER A 223 -23.28 -3.53 17.48
C SER A 223 -22.34 -3.21 16.30
N THR A 224 -21.28 -3.98 16.10
CA THR A 224 -20.35 -3.83 14.98
C THR A 224 -21.05 -4.15 13.66
N LEU A 225 -21.76 -5.27 13.60
CA LEU A 225 -22.53 -5.64 12.40
C LEU A 225 -23.59 -4.60 12.05
N ALA A 226 -24.36 -4.15 13.04
CA ALA A 226 -25.37 -3.11 12.85
C ALA A 226 -24.75 -1.79 12.34
N ARG A 227 -23.66 -1.35 12.95
CA ARG A 227 -22.92 -0.17 12.54
C ARG A 227 -22.43 -0.27 11.09
N ASP A 228 -21.77 -1.38 10.75
CA ASP A 228 -21.15 -1.57 9.45
C ASP A 228 -22.17 -1.83 8.33
N THR A 229 -23.38 -2.28 8.71
CA THR A 229 -24.49 -2.50 7.77
C THR A 229 -25.32 -1.23 7.53
N TYR A 230 -25.68 -0.52 8.60
CA TYR A 230 -26.66 0.56 8.51
C TYR A 230 -26.06 1.97 8.45
N ILE A 231 -24.89 2.21 9.09
CA ILE A 231 -24.29 3.53 9.20
C ILE A 231 -22.77 3.54 8.94
N PRO A 232 -22.24 2.79 7.94
CA PRO A 232 -20.78 2.69 7.73
C PRO A 232 -20.13 4.05 7.43
N ASN A 233 -20.75 4.88 6.60
CA ASN A 233 -20.18 6.17 6.19
C ASN A 233 -20.26 7.21 7.31
N LEU A 234 -21.37 7.24 8.03
CA LEU A 234 -21.55 8.12 9.19
C LEU A 234 -20.55 7.78 10.30
N HIS A 235 -20.34 6.49 10.57
CA HIS A 235 -19.37 6.03 11.54
C HIS A 235 -17.92 6.43 11.15
N LEU A 236 -17.55 6.27 9.87
CA LEU A 236 -16.23 6.70 9.37
C LEU A 236 -16.05 8.21 9.48
N ALA A 237 -17.06 9.00 9.13
CA ALA A 237 -17.06 10.45 9.26
C ALA A 237 -16.90 10.89 10.72
N PHE A 238 -17.66 10.27 11.64
CA PHE A 238 -17.58 10.53 13.07
C PHE A 238 -16.21 10.16 13.65
N ARG A 239 -15.69 8.98 13.31
CA ARG A 239 -14.33 8.56 13.72
C ARG A 239 -13.26 9.51 13.22
N SER A 240 -13.38 9.98 11.97
CA SER A 240 -12.48 10.98 11.40
C SER A 240 -12.55 12.32 12.14
N LEU A 241 -13.76 12.77 12.48
CA LEU A 241 -13.98 13.99 13.25
C LEU A 241 -13.42 13.85 14.68
N CYS A 242 -13.72 12.76 15.37
CA CYS A 242 -13.15 12.47 16.68
C CYS A 242 -11.62 12.42 16.66
N LYS A 243 -11.03 11.83 15.63
CA LYS A 243 -9.57 11.81 15.44
C LYS A 243 -9.00 13.21 15.23
N LYS A 244 -9.73 14.09 14.54
CA LYS A 244 -9.32 15.51 14.37
C LYS A 244 -9.42 16.33 15.67
N ILE A 245 -10.44 16.07 16.51
CA ILE A 245 -10.72 16.88 17.71
C ILE A 245 -9.96 16.32 18.93
N PHE A 246 -9.94 15.00 19.10
CA PHE A 246 -9.41 14.35 20.31
C PHE A 246 -8.21 13.46 20.02
N GLY A 247 -7.85 13.27 18.74
CA GLY A 247 -6.74 12.42 18.36
C GLY A 247 -5.45 12.99 18.94
N LYS A 248 -4.80 12.26 19.83
CA LYS A 248 -3.36 12.40 20.01
C LYS A 248 -2.75 12.31 18.63
N GLN A 249 -1.77 13.18 18.32
CA GLN A 249 -0.91 12.99 17.16
C GLN A 249 -0.61 11.50 17.08
N ALA A 250 -0.78 10.90 15.89
CA ALA A 250 -0.53 9.48 15.71
C ALA A 250 0.77 9.16 16.43
N GLY A 251 0.69 8.34 17.49
CA GLY A 251 1.88 7.93 18.23
C GLY A 251 2.89 7.41 17.21
N GLU A 252 4.17 7.52 17.50
CA GLU A 252 5.20 6.89 16.66
C GLU A 252 4.68 5.50 16.25
N PRO A 253 4.83 5.11 14.98
CA PRO A 253 4.37 3.81 14.51
C PRO A 253 4.81 2.77 15.53
N GLU A 254 3.90 1.86 15.92
CA GLU A 254 4.25 0.78 16.84
C GLU A 254 5.56 0.18 16.33
N ASP A 255 6.53 0.07 17.23
CA ASP A 255 7.82 -0.52 16.92
C ASP A 255 7.57 -1.98 16.48
N GLU A 256 7.58 -2.21 15.18
CA GLU A 256 7.32 -3.53 14.60
C GLU A 256 8.30 -4.60 15.08
N PHE A 257 9.41 -4.19 15.70
CA PHE A 257 10.42 -5.06 16.28
C PHE A 257 10.26 -5.25 17.81
N ALA A 258 9.26 -4.61 18.43
CA ALA A 258 9.08 -4.68 19.89
C ALA A 258 9.00 -6.13 20.40
N GLN A 259 8.35 -7.02 19.64
CA GLN A 259 8.16 -8.43 20.04
C GLN A 259 9.46 -9.26 19.98
N VAL A 260 10.44 -8.84 19.20
CA VAL A 260 11.70 -9.57 18.97
C VAL A 260 12.90 -8.86 19.60
N ARG A 261 12.70 -7.66 20.12
CA ARG A 261 13.76 -6.86 20.72
C ARG A 261 14.47 -7.60 21.85
N GLY A 262 15.82 -7.61 21.78
CA GLY A 262 16.66 -8.27 22.76
C GLY A 262 16.72 -9.80 22.64
N ARG A 263 16.12 -10.39 21.61
CA ARG A 263 16.28 -11.82 21.30
C ARG A 263 17.12 -11.99 20.03
N LYS A 264 18.10 -12.89 20.07
CA LYS A 264 18.83 -13.26 18.87
C LYS A 264 17.85 -13.97 17.91
N ILE A 265 17.65 -13.37 16.75
CA ILE A 265 16.86 -14.00 15.69
C ILE A 265 17.78 -15.00 14.98
N VAL A 266 17.38 -16.25 15.00
CA VAL A 266 18.05 -17.32 14.25
C VAL A 266 17.16 -17.65 13.05
N PHE A 267 17.73 -17.56 11.85
CA PHE A 267 17.05 -17.88 10.60
C PHE A 267 17.94 -18.79 9.75
N ASP A 268 17.29 -19.62 8.94
CA ASP A 268 17.96 -20.46 7.94
C ASP A 268 18.03 -19.66 6.61
N ALA A 269 19.22 -19.18 6.29
CA ALA A 269 19.44 -18.39 5.08
C ALA A 269 19.11 -19.16 3.78
N ALA A 270 19.37 -20.45 3.74
CA ALA A 270 19.07 -21.26 2.55
C ALA A 270 17.55 -21.38 2.35
N ARG A 271 16.82 -21.63 3.42
CA ARG A 271 15.37 -21.74 3.39
C ARG A 271 14.70 -20.43 2.97
N ILE A 272 15.08 -19.29 3.56
CA ILE A 272 14.45 -17.99 3.22
C ILE A 272 14.76 -17.57 1.79
N LEU A 273 15.95 -17.90 1.27
CA LEU A 273 16.30 -17.67 -0.13
C LEU A 273 15.48 -18.57 -1.07
N ASP A 274 15.24 -19.82 -0.71
CA ASP A 274 14.40 -20.73 -1.49
C ASP A 274 12.95 -20.25 -1.57
N GLU A 275 12.36 -19.86 -0.46
CA GLU A 275 11.02 -19.24 -0.38
C GLU A 275 10.91 -17.99 -1.28
N PHE A 276 11.92 -17.14 -1.26
CA PHE A 276 11.96 -15.94 -2.12
C PHE A 276 12.07 -16.32 -3.60
N GLN A 277 12.97 -17.25 -3.95
CA GLN A 277 13.13 -17.73 -5.33
C GLN A 277 11.86 -18.39 -5.87
N MET A 278 11.11 -19.12 -5.04
CA MET A 278 9.83 -19.70 -5.42
C MET A 278 8.80 -18.63 -5.80
N ASN A 279 8.74 -17.52 -5.07
CA ASN A 279 7.85 -16.41 -5.42
C ASN A 279 8.26 -15.74 -6.75
N LEU A 280 9.56 -15.52 -6.98
CA LEU A 280 10.05 -15.00 -8.26
C LEU A 280 9.74 -15.94 -9.42
N GLN A 281 9.93 -17.23 -9.23
CA GLN A 281 9.60 -18.25 -10.24
C GLN A 281 8.10 -18.30 -10.52
N THR A 282 7.29 -18.21 -9.47
CA THR A 282 5.81 -18.17 -9.58
C THR A 282 5.37 -16.93 -10.37
N PHE A 283 5.95 -15.76 -10.10
CA PHE A 283 5.71 -14.54 -10.86
C PHE A 283 5.96 -14.76 -12.38
N ILE A 284 7.12 -15.29 -12.73
CA ILE A 284 7.49 -15.57 -14.13
C ILE A 284 6.50 -16.51 -14.78
N ASN A 285 6.15 -17.61 -14.09
CA ASN A 285 5.25 -18.64 -14.61
C ASN A 285 3.84 -18.09 -14.88
N ILE A 286 3.30 -17.29 -13.95
CA ILE A 286 1.99 -16.65 -14.10
C ILE A 286 2.01 -15.66 -15.27
N CYS A 287 3.00 -14.80 -15.35
CA CYS A 287 3.13 -13.83 -16.45
C CYS A 287 3.14 -14.55 -17.81
N ARG A 288 3.98 -15.56 -17.97
CA ARG A 288 4.10 -16.34 -19.22
C ARG A 288 2.80 -17.05 -19.59
N ALA A 289 2.14 -17.70 -18.62
CA ALA A 289 0.85 -18.35 -18.83
C ALA A 289 -0.25 -17.37 -19.30
N ARG A 290 -0.07 -16.08 -19.01
CA ARG A 290 -0.99 -14.99 -19.39
C ARG A 290 -0.48 -14.12 -20.54
N ARG A 291 0.60 -14.53 -21.21
CA ARG A 291 1.24 -13.78 -22.32
C ARG A 291 1.69 -12.38 -21.92
N ILE A 292 2.06 -12.22 -20.66
CA ILE A 292 2.65 -11.01 -20.11
C ILE A 292 4.16 -11.21 -20.10
N THR A 293 4.93 -10.20 -20.52
CA THR A 293 6.38 -10.23 -20.44
C THR A 293 6.83 -9.94 -19.00
N PRO A 294 7.40 -10.90 -18.26
CA PRO A 294 7.95 -10.65 -16.93
C PRO A 294 9.31 -9.97 -17.04
N VAL A 295 9.55 -9.01 -16.15
CA VAL A 295 10.86 -8.38 -15.94
C VAL A 295 11.14 -8.36 -14.45
N LEU A 296 12.35 -8.70 -14.04
CA LEU A 296 12.79 -8.61 -12.66
C LEU A 296 13.71 -7.40 -12.48
N MET A 297 13.69 -6.80 -11.30
CA MET A 297 14.67 -5.79 -10.91
C MET A 297 15.28 -6.16 -9.56
N THR A 298 16.60 -5.98 -9.44
CA THR A 298 17.27 -6.01 -8.14
C THR A 298 16.99 -4.71 -7.40
N GLN A 299 17.01 -4.76 -6.07
CA GLN A 299 16.73 -3.60 -5.24
C GLN A 299 18.01 -2.89 -4.82
N PHE A 300 18.10 -1.62 -5.13
CA PHE A 300 19.20 -0.75 -4.69
C PHE A 300 19.21 -0.55 -3.16
N ASN A 301 20.39 -0.28 -2.61
CA ASN A 301 20.59 0.02 -1.18
C ASN A 301 21.85 0.84 -0.94
N ARG A 302 22.02 1.35 0.30
CA ARG A 302 23.25 2.05 0.76
C ARG A 302 24.05 1.25 1.77
N ILE A 303 23.84 -0.05 1.88
CA ILE A 303 24.53 -0.91 2.84
C ILE A 303 25.88 -1.30 2.26
N LYS A 304 26.92 -0.56 2.62
CA LYS A 304 28.34 -0.85 2.29
C LYS A 304 28.98 -1.63 3.41
N SER A 305 30.17 -2.20 3.14
CA SER A 305 31.02 -2.82 4.17
C SER A 305 31.47 -1.80 5.22
N ASP A 306 31.69 -0.54 4.82
CA ASP A 306 31.90 0.60 5.70
C ASP A 306 30.84 1.67 5.38
N PRO A 307 29.66 1.60 6.04
CA PRO A 307 28.57 2.53 5.81
C PRO A 307 28.85 3.89 6.45
N ASP A 308 28.31 4.94 5.86
CA ASP A 308 28.32 6.26 6.46
C ASP A 308 27.56 6.30 7.81
N ASP A 309 27.76 7.36 8.60
CA ASP A 309 27.24 7.43 9.97
C ASP A 309 25.73 7.31 10.06
N LYS A 310 24.98 7.84 9.09
CA LYS A 310 23.51 7.73 9.07
C LYS A 310 23.07 6.29 8.87
N ILE A 311 23.61 5.61 7.88
CA ILE A 311 23.31 4.21 7.61
C ILE A 311 23.79 3.32 8.76
N ARG A 312 24.96 3.60 9.32
CA ARG A 312 25.47 2.90 10.51
C ARG A 312 24.51 3.04 11.71
N GLN A 313 23.95 4.24 11.92
CA GLN A 313 22.96 4.47 12.98
C GLN A 313 21.66 3.68 12.74
N SER A 314 21.15 3.68 11.51
CA SER A 314 19.96 2.90 11.14
C SER A 314 20.20 1.40 11.33
N LEU A 315 21.35 0.88 10.91
CA LEU A 315 21.71 -0.52 11.09
C LEU A 315 21.92 -0.91 12.57
N LYS A 316 22.49 -0.02 13.41
CA LYS A 316 22.57 -0.24 14.86
C LYS A 316 21.20 -0.38 15.51
N GLY A 317 20.19 0.37 15.05
CA GLY A 317 18.81 0.21 15.49
C GLY A 317 18.28 -1.19 15.18
N PHE A 318 18.59 -1.69 13.99
CA PHE A 318 18.23 -3.05 13.57
C PHE A 318 19.01 -4.11 14.38
N GLU A 319 20.32 -3.96 14.57
CA GLU A 319 21.14 -4.86 15.39
C GLU A 319 20.64 -4.95 16.84
N SER A 320 20.32 -3.82 17.46
CA SER A 320 19.80 -3.80 18.82
C SER A 320 18.45 -4.51 18.97
N GLY A 321 17.64 -4.49 17.91
CA GLY A 321 16.33 -5.15 17.88
C GLY A 321 16.40 -6.64 17.59
N SER A 322 17.27 -7.06 16.67
CA SER A 322 17.28 -8.43 16.12
C SER A 322 18.51 -9.26 16.56
N GLN A 323 19.56 -8.62 17.06
CA GLN A 323 20.90 -9.20 17.26
C GLN A 323 21.50 -9.84 15.99
N ILE A 324 21.10 -9.35 14.82
CA ILE A 324 21.73 -9.63 13.53
C ILE A 324 22.68 -8.48 13.25
N SER A 325 23.95 -8.76 13.01
CA SER A 325 24.93 -7.71 12.73
C SER A 325 24.66 -7.02 11.38
N ALA A 326 25.13 -5.78 11.22
CA ALA A 326 25.04 -5.06 9.95
C ALA A 326 25.69 -5.85 8.79
N GLN A 327 26.78 -6.57 9.10
CA GLN A 327 27.45 -7.41 8.11
C GLN A 327 26.61 -8.61 7.70
N GLU A 328 26.00 -9.34 8.66
CA GLU A 328 25.10 -10.47 8.38
C GLU A 328 23.89 -9.98 7.56
N PHE A 329 23.33 -8.81 7.91
CA PHE A 329 22.21 -8.22 7.18
C PHE A 329 22.59 -7.86 5.75
N LYS A 330 23.76 -7.25 5.55
CA LYS A 330 24.28 -6.97 4.20
C LYS A 330 24.44 -8.24 3.37
N GLU A 331 25.08 -9.24 3.93
CA GLU A 331 25.34 -10.50 3.22
C GLU A 331 24.06 -11.18 2.75
N ILE A 332 23.03 -11.20 3.59
CA ILE A 332 21.75 -11.82 3.20
C ILE A 332 20.99 -10.94 2.20
N TYR A 333 21.06 -9.61 2.32
CA TYR A 333 20.49 -8.69 1.35
C TYR A 333 21.12 -8.89 -0.04
N ASP A 334 22.43 -8.96 -0.11
CA ASP A 334 23.14 -9.18 -1.35
C ASP A 334 22.76 -10.54 -1.99
N LYS A 335 22.57 -11.60 -1.18
CA LYS A 335 22.09 -12.91 -1.65
C LYS A 335 20.69 -12.87 -2.21
N PHE A 336 19.78 -12.04 -1.71
CA PHE A 336 18.45 -11.84 -2.28
C PHE A 336 18.53 -11.19 -3.66
N ASN A 337 19.38 -10.17 -3.83
CA ASN A 337 19.61 -9.58 -5.13
C ASN A 337 20.27 -10.56 -6.11
N GLU A 338 21.25 -11.36 -5.66
CA GLU A 338 21.86 -12.44 -6.44
C GLU A 338 20.83 -13.49 -6.87
N ALA A 339 19.94 -13.89 -5.95
CA ALA A 339 18.84 -14.82 -6.24
C ALA A 339 17.92 -14.29 -7.35
N THR A 340 17.61 -12.99 -7.33
CA THR A 340 16.84 -12.34 -8.39
C THR A 340 17.54 -12.45 -9.75
N VAL A 341 18.85 -12.18 -9.80
CA VAL A 341 19.66 -12.31 -11.02
C VAL A 341 19.70 -13.77 -11.50
N GLN A 342 19.90 -14.71 -10.60
CA GLN A 342 19.99 -16.14 -10.93
C GLN A 342 18.66 -16.70 -11.46
N VAL A 343 17.53 -16.34 -10.82
CA VAL A 343 16.19 -16.74 -11.26
C VAL A 343 15.90 -16.16 -12.66
N GLY A 344 16.20 -14.90 -12.88
CA GLY A 344 16.03 -14.29 -14.21
C GLY A 344 16.87 -14.98 -15.28
N ARG A 345 18.15 -15.23 -15.00
CA ARG A 345 19.07 -15.91 -15.92
C ARG A 345 18.60 -17.32 -16.27
N ARG A 346 18.23 -18.13 -15.26
CA ARG A 346 17.74 -19.51 -15.47
C ARG A 346 16.48 -19.54 -16.34
N ASN A 347 15.68 -18.48 -16.28
CA ASN A 347 14.42 -18.40 -17.02
C ASN A 347 14.53 -17.60 -18.33
N GLY A 348 15.69 -17.06 -18.70
CA GLY A 348 15.82 -16.16 -19.86
C GLY A 348 14.91 -14.93 -19.76
N VAL A 349 14.78 -14.36 -18.54
CA VAL A 349 13.98 -13.17 -18.24
C VAL A 349 14.94 -11.99 -18.08
N LEU A 350 14.56 -10.83 -18.62
CA LEU A 350 15.30 -9.59 -18.41
C LEU A 350 15.38 -9.28 -16.91
N VAL A 351 16.60 -9.05 -16.43
CA VAL A 351 16.86 -8.55 -15.08
C VAL A 351 17.53 -7.19 -15.17
N ILE A 352 16.89 -6.16 -14.63
CA ILE A 352 17.46 -4.82 -14.51
C ILE A 352 18.19 -4.73 -13.18
N ASP A 353 19.51 -4.76 -13.21
CA ASP A 353 20.36 -4.85 -12.01
C ASP A 353 20.60 -3.47 -11.37
N LEU A 354 19.53 -2.90 -10.78
CA LEU A 354 19.59 -1.59 -10.13
C LEU A 354 20.50 -1.57 -8.90
N ALA A 355 20.66 -2.72 -8.21
CA ALA A 355 21.57 -2.82 -7.07
C ALA A 355 23.03 -2.51 -7.43
N ARG A 356 23.44 -2.84 -8.66
CA ARG A 356 24.77 -2.55 -9.18
C ARG A 356 24.87 -1.21 -9.91
N LEU A 357 23.78 -0.78 -10.54
CA LEU A 357 23.78 0.38 -11.43
C LEU A 357 23.50 1.71 -10.72
N ILE A 358 22.85 1.66 -9.56
CA ILE A 358 22.63 2.87 -8.74
C ILE A 358 23.75 2.93 -7.67
N PRO A 359 24.55 4.01 -7.66
CA PRO A 359 25.59 4.16 -6.64
C PRO A 359 25.01 4.20 -5.22
N GLN A 360 25.67 3.51 -4.31
CA GLN A 360 25.31 3.44 -2.88
C GLN A 360 25.66 4.73 -2.13
N GLU A 361 25.09 5.86 -2.52
CA GLU A 361 25.44 7.19 -2.04
C GLU A 361 24.22 8.00 -1.60
N ALA A 362 24.40 8.89 -0.62
CA ALA A 362 23.40 9.84 -0.16
C ALA A 362 22.87 10.74 -1.28
N LYS A 363 23.66 10.93 -2.33
CA LYS A 363 23.26 11.66 -3.54
C LYS A 363 22.02 11.04 -4.21
N TYR A 364 21.84 9.73 -4.13
CA TYR A 364 20.80 8.98 -4.82
C TYR A 364 19.76 8.35 -3.90
N LEU A 365 20.13 8.00 -2.67
CA LEU A 365 19.25 7.39 -1.68
C LEU A 365 19.22 8.24 -0.41
N TYR A 366 18.03 8.55 0.09
CA TYR A 366 17.90 9.35 1.31
C TYR A 366 18.05 8.53 2.60
N ASP A 367 17.84 7.22 2.53
CA ASP A 367 18.05 6.26 3.64
C ASP A 367 18.70 4.96 3.14
N VAL A 368 18.47 3.86 3.84
CA VAL A 368 19.06 2.54 3.52
C VAL A 368 18.63 2.02 2.15
N VAL A 369 17.37 2.22 1.73
CA VAL A 369 16.80 1.59 0.53
C VAL A 369 15.92 2.50 -0.33
N HIS A 370 15.69 3.75 0.05
CA HIS A 370 14.78 4.60 -0.69
C HIS A 370 15.52 5.68 -1.50
N VAL A 371 15.12 5.81 -2.75
CA VAL A 371 15.67 6.86 -3.64
C VAL A 371 15.11 8.24 -3.31
N ASN A 372 15.96 9.24 -3.43
CA ASN A 372 15.54 10.62 -3.55
C ASN A 372 15.26 10.99 -5.02
N THR A 373 14.97 12.25 -5.32
CA THR A 373 14.65 12.71 -6.69
C THR A 373 15.78 12.40 -7.68
N ALA A 374 17.05 12.54 -7.29
CA ALA A 374 18.19 12.25 -8.16
C ALA A 374 18.30 10.74 -8.45
N GLY A 375 18.14 9.90 -7.42
CA GLY A 375 18.13 8.44 -7.57
C GLY A 375 16.94 7.95 -8.39
N SER A 376 15.77 8.54 -8.19
CA SER A 376 14.57 8.21 -8.97
C SER A 376 14.76 8.51 -10.46
N ARG A 377 15.34 9.66 -10.81
CA ARG A 377 15.67 10.02 -12.21
C ARG A 377 16.71 9.07 -12.81
N LEU A 378 17.76 8.73 -12.06
CA LEU A 378 18.76 7.77 -12.51
C LEU A 378 18.15 6.38 -12.73
N ALA A 379 17.32 5.91 -11.79
CA ALA A 379 16.60 4.65 -11.94
C ALA A 379 15.72 4.66 -13.19
N ALA A 380 14.98 5.75 -13.43
CA ALA A 380 14.15 5.88 -14.63
C ALA A 380 14.95 5.78 -15.92
N GLN A 381 16.10 6.43 -15.98
CA GLN A 381 16.99 6.36 -17.14
C GLN A 381 17.47 4.93 -17.38
N ILE A 382 18.04 4.27 -16.38
CA ILE A 382 18.54 2.90 -16.48
C ILE A 382 17.43 1.93 -16.91
N ILE A 383 16.26 2.03 -16.27
CA ILE A 383 15.12 1.14 -16.57
C ILE A 383 14.63 1.36 -18.00
N SER A 384 14.47 2.62 -18.44
CA SER A 384 13.97 2.92 -19.78
C SER A 384 14.94 2.45 -20.87
N GLU A 385 16.24 2.62 -20.70
CA GLU A 385 17.26 2.13 -21.63
C GLU A 385 17.17 0.61 -21.81
N GLN A 386 17.01 -0.14 -20.73
CA GLN A 386 16.91 -1.61 -20.77
C GLN A 386 15.55 -2.13 -21.25
N LEU A 387 14.46 -1.39 -21.05
CA LEU A 387 13.13 -1.74 -21.55
C LEU A 387 12.90 -1.29 -23.01
N LEU A 388 13.72 -0.39 -23.55
CA LEU A 388 13.52 0.16 -24.90
C LEU A 388 13.45 -0.90 -26.01
N PRO A 389 14.27 -1.97 -26.00
CA PRO A 389 14.13 -3.04 -27.00
C PRO A 389 12.74 -3.70 -26.96
N LEU A 390 12.18 -3.94 -25.76
CA LEU A 390 10.82 -4.50 -25.60
C LEU A 390 9.75 -3.52 -26.11
N ALA A 391 9.92 -2.22 -25.83
CA ALA A 391 9.00 -1.21 -26.33
C ALA A 391 9.01 -1.10 -27.86
N LYS A 392 10.16 -1.24 -28.52
CA LYS A 392 10.31 -1.19 -29.97
C LYS A 392 9.81 -2.44 -30.69
N SER A 393 9.99 -3.64 -30.09
CA SER A 393 9.63 -4.92 -30.70
C SER A 393 8.13 -5.20 -30.71
N LYS A 394 7.34 -4.51 -29.90
CA LYS A 394 5.90 -4.66 -29.90
C LYS A 394 5.29 -3.98 -31.14
N ASN A 395 4.65 -4.74 -31.99
CA ASN A 395 3.93 -4.27 -33.19
C ASN A 395 2.53 -3.81 -32.83
#